data_602ad0dbae8fe7d8435fbe1ac09bed9e
#
_entry.id   602ad0dbae8fe7d8435fbe1ac09bed9e
#
_cell.length_a   1.000
_cell.length_b   1.000
_cell.length_c   1.000
_cell.angle_alpha   90.00
_cell.angle_beta   90.00
_cell.angle_gamma   90.00
#
_symmetry.space_group_name_H-M   'P 1'
#
loop_
_entity.id
_entity.type
_entity.pdbx_description
1 polymer ?
#
loop_
_entity_poly.entity_id
_entity_poly.type
_entity_poly.pdbx_seq_one_letter_code
_entity_poly.pdbx_strand_id
1 'polypeptide(L)'
;MTEARANRLSETGIRLAREDAALEITVAELAANALTFSPLGWARISIPSMAQAPSVIALRLFARTVHAIGGREMPPRQDRVQAALDQVLSGEKTKLTIGGTIVTRQQEWLSVWREAGKTYPSNLEQPGKWDGRFDVLVEPFWPEGTEVRFMGYEGLRQMETMGDRILPDSTAPRAVLAALPGLWNENKLVAGPCIQTKSPGVDGICLKAHFHPPRPITPC
;
A
#
# COMPACT_ATOMS: atom_id res chain seq x y z
N MET A 1 18.73 34.15 23.05
CA MET A 1 17.29 34.00 22.68
C MET A 1 16.50 34.23 23.96
N THR A 2 15.60 35.20 24.04
CA THR A 2 14.92 35.55 25.29
C THR A 2 13.88 34.50 25.65
N GLU A 3 13.73 34.19 26.95
CA GLU A 3 12.78 33.24 27.53
C GLU A 3 11.34 33.41 27.02
N ALA A 4 10.89 34.68 26.85
CA ALA A 4 9.62 35.01 26.26
C ALA A 4 9.42 34.57 24.79
N ARG A 5 10.50 34.42 24.01
CA ARG A 5 10.43 33.85 22.65
C ARG A 5 10.29 32.33 22.69
N ALA A 6 11.01 31.67 23.61
CA ALA A 6 10.91 30.24 23.79
C ALA A 6 9.49 29.82 24.24
N ASN A 7 8.90 30.55 25.19
CA ASN A 7 7.54 30.31 25.66
C ASN A 7 6.49 30.47 24.53
N ARG A 8 6.56 31.52 23.73
CA ARG A 8 5.64 31.72 22.59
C ARG A 8 5.77 30.63 21.52
N LEU A 9 6.98 30.16 21.23
CA LEU A 9 7.19 29.03 20.32
C LEU A 9 6.59 27.74 20.87
N SER A 10 6.76 27.50 22.17
CA SER A 10 6.17 26.33 22.86
C SER A 10 4.64 26.37 22.82
N GLU A 11 4.02 27.51 23.16
CA GLU A 11 2.56 27.68 23.11
C GLU A 11 2.00 27.49 21.69
N THR A 12 2.70 28.06 20.70
CA THR A 12 2.31 27.87 19.29
C THR A 12 2.42 26.40 18.86
N GLY A 13 3.47 25.69 19.29
CA GLY A 13 3.64 24.27 19.02
C GLY A 13 2.51 23.42 19.63
N ILE A 14 2.14 23.71 20.89
CA ILE A 14 1.04 23.02 21.59
C ILE A 14 -0.30 23.25 20.86
N ARG A 15 -0.56 24.47 20.44
CA ARG A 15 -1.79 24.81 19.70
C ARG A 15 -1.84 24.08 18.37
N LEU A 16 -0.77 24.11 17.58
CA LEU A 16 -0.68 23.40 16.29
C LEU A 16 -0.85 21.87 16.47
N ALA A 17 -0.28 21.30 17.52
CA ALA A 17 -0.44 19.89 17.81
C ALA A 17 -1.91 19.52 18.12
N ARG A 18 -2.64 20.38 18.84
CA ARG A 18 -4.07 20.18 19.11
C ARG A 18 -4.92 20.31 17.84
N GLU A 19 -4.63 21.31 17.00
CA GLU A 19 -5.30 21.49 15.72
C GLU A 19 -5.03 20.28 14.79
N ASP A 20 -3.79 19.78 14.75
CA ASP A 20 -3.45 18.59 13.98
C ASP A 20 -4.17 17.33 14.49
N ALA A 21 -4.25 17.14 15.83
CA ALA A 21 -4.99 16.03 16.43
C ALA A 21 -6.48 16.04 16.06
N ALA A 22 -7.10 17.22 16.00
CA ALA A 22 -8.50 17.35 15.58
C ALA A 22 -8.67 16.96 14.08
N LEU A 23 -7.75 17.39 13.22
CA LEU A 23 -7.74 16.99 11.81
C LEU A 23 -7.56 15.48 11.63
N GLU A 24 -6.74 14.84 12.49
CA GLU A 24 -6.51 13.40 12.48
C GLU A 24 -7.80 12.60 12.73
N ILE A 25 -8.63 13.06 13.67
CA ILE A 25 -9.94 12.43 13.95
C ILE A 25 -10.82 12.50 12.70
N THR A 26 -10.90 13.66 12.07
CA THR A 26 -11.72 13.82 10.85
C THR A 26 -11.19 13.00 9.67
N VAL A 27 -9.86 12.84 9.54
CA VAL A 27 -9.27 11.95 8.53
C VAL A 27 -9.63 10.49 8.81
N ALA A 28 -9.61 10.08 10.08
CA ALA A 28 -10.00 8.71 10.46
C ALA A 28 -11.49 8.43 10.17
N GLU A 29 -12.38 9.38 10.46
CA GLU A 29 -13.81 9.30 10.14
C GLU A 29 -14.03 9.19 8.62
N LEU A 30 -13.35 10.03 7.82
CA LEU A 30 -13.42 9.93 6.38
C LEU A 30 -12.88 8.57 5.89
N ALA A 31 -11.77 8.10 6.44
CA ALA A 31 -11.19 6.81 6.08
C ALA A 31 -12.16 5.65 6.37
N ALA A 32 -12.83 5.66 7.52
CA ALA A 32 -13.81 4.63 7.89
C ALA A 32 -14.99 4.55 6.89
N ASN A 33 -15.39 5.68 6.32
CA ASN A 33 -16.53 5.77 5.41
C ASN A 33 -16.15 5.68 3.92
N ALA A 34 -14.94 6.10 3.55
CA ALA A 34 -14.53 6.28 2.16
C ALA A 34 -13.49 5.26 1.69
N LEU A 35 -12.74 4.64 2.60
CA LEU A 35 -11.58 3.81 2.26
C LEU A 35 -11.87 2.34 2.48
N THR A 36 -11.66 1.52 1.47
CA THR A 36 -11.59 0.07 1.59
C THR A 36 -10.16 -0.38 1.32
N PHE A 37 -9.61 -1.14 2.25
CA PHE A 37 -8.24 -1.64 2.18
C PHE A 37 -8.21 -3.16 2.02
N SER A 38 -7.40 -3.64 1.11
CA SER A 38 -7.19 -5.07 0.89
C SER A 38 -5.89 -5.54 1.54
N PRO A 39 -5.86 -6.72 2.20
CA PRO A 39 -4.63 -7.33 2.69
C PRO A 39 -3.61 -7.63 1.57
N LEU A 40 -4.02 -7.54 0.31
CA LEU A 40 -3.15 -7.60 -0.88
C LEU A 40 -2.35 -6.30 -1.10
N GLY A 41 -2.47 -5.30 -0.23
CA GLY A 41 -1.72 -4.05 -0.35
C GLY A 41 -2.21 -3.14 -1.48
N TRP A 42 -3.53 -3.05 -1.67
CA TRP A 42 -4.18 -2.07 -2.52
C TRP A 42 -5.41 -1.49 -1.83
N ALA A 43 -5.91 -0.37 -2.32
CA ALA A 43 -7.02 0.33 -1.71
C ALA A 43 -8.00 0.89 -2.75
N ARG A 44 -9.25 1.11 -2.32
CA ARG A 44 -10.28 1.86 -3.03
C ARG A 44 -10.74 3.02 -2.18
N ILE A 45 -10.91 4.18 -2.79
CA ILE A 45 -11.41 5.40 -2.12
C ILE A 45 -12.66 5.86 -2.85
N SER A 46 -13.74 6.11 -2.12
CA SER A 46 -15.00 6.64 -2.65
C SER A 46 -14.81 8.10 -3.10
N ILE A 47 -15.02 8.38 -4.38
CA ILE A 47 -14.97 9.73 -4.94
C ILE A 47 -16.06 10.63 -4.36
N PRO A 48 -17.34 10.19 -4.25
CA PRO A 48 -18.39 11.00 -3.63
C PRO A 48 -18.06 11.41 -2.20
N SER A 49 -17.52 10.49 -1.38
CA SER A 49 -17.14 10.79 -0.01
C SER A 49 -15.96 11.78 0.06
N MET A 50 -14.98 11.63 -0.85
CA MET A 50 -13.85 12.57 -0.96
C MET A 50 -14.31 13.97 -1.38
N ALA A 51 -15.27 14.06 -2.30
CA ALA A 51 -15.79 15.34 -2.80
C ALA A 51 -16.63 16.09 -1.76
N GLN A 52 -17.24 15.39 -0.82
CA GLN A 52 -18.01 15.98 0.29
C GLN A 52 -17.14 16.41 1.47
N ALA A 53 -15.93 15.86 1.58
CA ALA A 53 -15.02 16.18 2.67
C ALA A 53 -14.31 17.53 2.43
N PRO A 54 -13.90 18.25 3.51
CA PRO A 54 -13.00 19.38 3.38
C PRO A 54 -11.74 18.99 2.59
N SER A 55 -11.29 19.83 1.69
CA SER A 55 -10.18 19.54 0.77
C SER A 55 -8.89 19.11 1.48
N VAL A 56 -8.58 19.72 2.62
CA VAL A 56 -7.42 19.36 3.43
C VAL A 56 -7.52 17.93 4.01
N ILE A 57 -8.72 17.49 4.37
CA ILE A 57 -8.97 16.13 4.89
C ILE A 57 -8.87 15.10 3.77
N ALA A 58 -9.51 15.38 2.63
CA ALA A 58 -9.42 14.55 1.43
C ALA A 58 -7.97 14.39 0.96
N LEU A 59 -7.21 15.49 0.93
CA LEU A 59 -5.78 15.47 0.58
C LEU A 59 -4.95 14.61 1.54
N ARG A 60 -5.17 14.75 2.85
CA ARG A 60 -4.45 13.95 3.87
C ARG A 60 -4.75 12.47 3.71
N LEU A 61 -6.02 12.09 3.54
CA LEU A 61 -6.40 10.69 3.32
C LEU A 61 -5.74 10.12 2.06
N PHE A 62 -5.81 10.86 0.94
CA PHE A 62 -5.21 10.44 -0.31
C PHE A 62 -3.68 10.29 -0.19
N ALA A 63 -3.01 11.29 0.40
CA ALA A 63 -1.55 11.27 0.62
C ALA A 63 -1.10 10.06 1.43
N ARG A 64 -1.83 9.73 2.51
CA ARG A 64 -1.54 8.56 3.36
C ARG A 64 -1.77 7.26 2.63
N THR A 65 -2.87 7.16 1.88
CA THR A 65 -3.15 5.96 1.07
C THR A 65 -2.05 5.73 0.05
N VAL A 66 -1.65 6.76 -0.69
CA VAL A 66 -0.54 6.69 -1.65
C VAL A 66 0.76 6.28 -0.97
N HIS A 67 1.08 6.86 0.19
CA HIS A 67 2.31 6.53 0.93
C HIS A 67 2.31 5.09 1.42
N ALA A 68 1.21 4.64 2.04
CA ALA A 68 1.07 3.28 2.57
C ALA A 68 1.19 2.20 1.48
N ILE A 69 0.55 2.44 0.33
CA ILE A 69 0.59 1.52 -0.82
C ILE A 69 1.93 1.58 -1.56
N GLY A 70 2.54 2.76 -1.61
CA GLY A 70 3.81 2.98 -2.33
C GLY A 70 5.02 2.31 -1.69
N GLY A 71 4.96 1.98 -0.40
CA GLY A 71 6.02 1.30 0.35
C GLY A 71 7.32 2.10 0.50
N ARG A 72 7.29 3.39 0.19
CA ARG A 72 8.47 4.26 0.29
C ARG A 72 8.65 4.74 1.71
N GLU A 73 9.90 4.88 2.16
CA GLU A 73 10.23 5.44 3.46
C GLU A 73 9.73 6.89 3.59
N MET A 74 9.96 7.70 2.55
CA MET A 74 9.54 9.10 2.51
C MET A 74 8.25 9.28 1.73
N PRO A 75 7.29 10.05 2.27
CA PRO A 75 6.06 10.38 1.54
C PRO A 75 6.36 11.21 0.28
N PRO A 76 5.50 11.16 -0.74
CA PRO A 76 5.62 12.03 -1.88
C PRO A 76 5.39 13.49 -1.48
N ARG A 77 5.97 14.43 -2.26
CA ARG A 77 5.82 15.87 -2.01
C ARG A 77 4.36 16.29 -2.10
N GLN A 78 3.94 17.13 -1.17
CA GLN A 78 2.55 17.53 -1.01
C GLN A 78 1.98 18.22 -2.27
N ASP A 79 2.78 19.09 -2.92
CA ASP A 79 2.40 19.76 -4.16
C ASP A 79 2.04 18.76 -5.27
N ARG A 80 2.80 17.68 -5.40
CA ARG A 80 2.54 16.61 -6.37
C ARG A 80 1.30 15.79 -6.01
N VAL A 81 1.09 15.54 -4.71
CA VAL A 81 -0.08 14.80 -4.24
C VAL A 81 -1.36 15.61 -4.50
N GLN A 82 -1.32 16.94 -4.23
CA GLN A 82 -2.44 17.83 -4.51
C GLN A 82 -2.78 17.82 -6.00
N ALA A 83 -1.79 18.06 -6.87
CA ALA A 83 -2.00 18.07 -8.32
C ALA A 83 -2.54 16.73 -8.83
N ALA A 84 -2.07 15.61 -8.30
CA ALA A 84 -2.55 14.28 -8.65
C ALA A 84 -4.02 14.08 -8.22
N LEU A 85 -4.37 14.49 -7.00
CA LEU A 85 -5.73 14.41 -6.48
C LEU A 85 -6.69 15.24 -7.34
N ASP A 86 -6.34 16.49 -7.66
CA ASP A 86 -7.15 17.39 -8.47
C ASP A 86 -7.42 16.80 -9.86
N GLN A 87 -6.39 16.24 -10.52
CA GLN A 87 -6.50 15.61 -11.84
C GLN A 87 -7.42 14.38 -11.85
N VAL A 88 -7.40 13.55 -10.80
CA VAL A 88 -8.27 12.36 -10.76
C VAL A 88 -9.67 12.70 -10.28
N LEU A 89 -9.85 13.67 -9.40
CA LEU A 89 -11.18 14.09 -8.95
C LEU A 89 -11.94 14.87 -10.04
N SER A 90 -11.27 15.75 -10.79
CA SER A 90 -11.85 16.45 -11.93
C SER A 90 -12.20 15.51 -13.10
N GLY A 91 -11.56 14.34 -13.16
CA GLY A 91 -11.69 13.41 -14.28
C GLY A 91 -10.80 13.77 -15.49
N GLU A 92 -9.92 14.75 -15.35
CA GLU A 92 -8.91 15.09 -16.38
C GLU A 92 -8.03 13.88 -16.69
N LYS A 93 -7.65 13.12 -15.64
CA LYS A 93 -6.94 11.86 -15.78
C LYS A 93 -7.67 10.71 -15.11
N THR A 94 -7.85 9.65 -15.87
CA THR A 94 -8.40 8.38 -15.35
C THR A 94 -7.34 7.45 -14.80
N LYS A 95 -6.05 7.72 -15.08
CA LYS A 95 -4.89 6.96 -14.59
C LYS A 95 -3.67 7.87 -14.45
N LEU A 96 -2.98 7.75 -13.34
CA LEU A 96 -1.70 8.43 -13.09
C LEU A 96 -0.81 7.60 -12.17
N THR A 97 0.46 8.00 -12.09
CA THR A 97 1.47 7.39 -11.20
C THR A 97 1.99 8.45 -10.23
N ILE A 98 1.99 8.11 -8.94
CA ILE A 98 2.50 8.97 -7.88
C ILE A 98 3.04 8.14 -6.70
N GLY A 99 4.16 8.55 -6.11
CA GLY A 99 4.69 7.95 -4.88
C GLY A 99 4.99 6.45 -4.96
N GLY A 100 5.19 5.90 -6.18
CA GLY A 100 5.37 4.47 -6.39
C GLY A 100 4.05 3.70 -6.49
N THR A 101 2.93 4.40 -6.66
CA THR A 101 1.62 3.82 -6.87
C THR A 101 1.05 4.18 -8.24
N ILE A 102 0.16 3.35 -8.72
CA ILE A 102 -0.77 3.65 -9.81
C ILE A 102 -2.10 3.98 -9.17
N VAL A 103 -2.67 5.11 -9.57
CA VAL A 103 -4.02 5.53 -9.20
C VAL A 103 -4.88 5.50 -10.44
N THR A 104 -6.05 4.85 -10.37
CA THR A 104 -7.04 4.87 -11.46
C THR A 104 -8.38 5.30 -10.93
N ARG A 105 -9.10 6.05 -11.76
CA ARG A 105 -10.49 6.41 -11.55
C ARG A 105 -11.39 5.50 -12.38
N GLN A 106 -12.31 4.82 -11.70
CA GLN A 106 -13.34 3.99 -12.35
C GLN A 106 -14.68 4.28 -11.68
N GLN A 107 -15.61 4.84 -12.42
CA GLN A 107 -16.92 5.24 -11.89
C GLN A 107 -16.78 6.13 -10.64
N GLU A 108 -17.24 5.66 -9.50
CA GLU A 108 -17.21 6.39 -8.21
C GLU A 108 -16.02 6.03 -7.32
N TRP A 109 -15.02 5.33 -7.86
CA TRP A 109 -13.89 4.84 -7.08
C TRP A 109 -12.54 5.29 -7.64
N LEU A 110 -11.65 5.69 -6.73
CA LEU A 110 -10.22 5.72 -6.98
C LEU A 110 -9.64 4.40 -6.48
N SER A 111 -8.98 3.65 -7.36
CA SER A 111 -8.23 2.46 -6.98
C SER A 111 -6.74 2.80 -6.96
N VAL A 112 -6.06 2.44 -5.87
CA VAL A 112 -4.64 2.73 -5.63
C VAL A 112 -3.91 1.42 -5.39
N TRP A 113 -2.86 1.14 -6.18
CA TRP A 113 -2.00 -0.04 -6.01
C TRP A 113 -0.54 0.24 -6.32
N ARG A 114 0.35 -0.65 -5.91
CA ARG A 114 1.79 -0.56 -6.11
C ARG A 114 2.14 -0.57 -7.59
N GLU A 115 2.97 0.37 -8.04
CA GLU A 115 3.59 0.34 -9.36
C GLU A 115 4.73 -0.69 -9.37
N ALA A 116 4.45 -1.88 -9.91
CA ALA A 116 5.50 -2.89 -10.10
C ALA A 116 6.45 -2.47 -11.23
N GLY A 117 7.76 -2.64 -11.02
CA GLY A 117 8.76 -2.56 -12.09
C GLY A 117 9.59 -1.29 -12.18
N LYS A 118 9.31 -0.21 -11.44
CA LYS A 118 10.17 1.00 -11.45
C LYS A 118 11.17 1.09 -10.30
N THR A 119 10.85 0.51 -9.18
CA THR A 119 11.76 0.41 -8.04
C THR A 119 11.59 -0.99 -7.52
N TYR A 120 12.59 -1.84 -7.73
CA TYR A 120 12.58 -3.19 -7.19
C TYR A 120 13.02 -3.13 -5.73
N PRO A 121 12.25 -3.72 -4.80
CA PRO A 121 12.76 -3.95 -3.46
C PRO A 121 13.96 -4.88 -3.54
N SER A 122 14.83 -4.83 -2.54
CA SER A 122 15.87 -5.84 -2.37
C SER A 122 15.22 -7.22 -2.22
N ASN A 123 15.79 -8.23 -2.86
CA ASN A 123 15.37 -9.60 -2.66
C ASN A 123 15.62 -10.00 -1.20
N LEU A 124 14.76 -10.84 -0.63
CA LEU A 124 14.97 -11.41 0.69
C LEU A 124 15.30 -12.89 0.56
N GLU A 125 16.34 -13.30 1.27
CA GLU A 125 16.76 -14.71 1.41
C GLU A 125 16.45 -15.27 2.80
N GLN A 126 15.78 -14.47 3.64
CA GLN A 126 15.39 -14.80 5.00
C GLN A 126 14.15 -13.98 5.41
N PRO A 127 13.45 -14.33 6.51
CA PRO A 127 12.31 -13.57 6.99
C PRO A 127 12.63 -12.10 7.24
N GLY A 128 11.71 -11.21 6.84
CA GLY A 128 11.91 -9.77 7.02
C GLY A 128 10.86 -8.91 6.34
N LYS A 129 11.09 -7.60 6.39
CA LYS A 129 10.23 -6.62 5.72
C LYS A 129 10.62 -6.51 4.24
N TRP A 130 9.63 -6.71 3.37
CA TRP A 130 9.80 -6.65 1.93
C TRP A 130 8.99 -5.50 1.31
N ASP A 131 9.60 -4.80 0.33
CA ASP A 131 9.04 -3.64 -0.39
C ASP A 131 8.48 -2.56 0.55
N GLY A 132 8.98 -2.48 1.81
CA GLY A 132 8.48 -1.55 2.82
C GLY A 132 7.03 -1.77 3.25
N ARG A 133 6.34 -2.80 2.73
CA ARG A 133 4.91 -3.00 2.87
C ARG A 133 4.50 -4.32 3.50
N PHE A 134 5.30 -5.36 3.34
CA PHE A 134 4.95 -6.70 3.80
C PHE A 134 5.97 -7.21 4.80
N ASP A 135 5.49 -7.79 5.89
CA ASP A 135 6.30 -8.67 6.72
C ASP A 135 6.17 -10.09 6.15
N VAL A 136 7.31 -10.67 5.78
CA VAL A 136 7.37 -11.91 5.01
C VAL A 136 8.10 -12.99 5.81
N LEU A 137 7.50 -14.17 5.84
CA LEU A 137 8.13 -15.39 6.35
C LEU A 137 7.73 -16.60 5.50
N VAL A 138 8.55 -17.65 5.53
CA VAL A 138 8.30 -18.92 4.84
C VAL A 138 8.21 -20.03 5.87
N GLU A 139 7.18 -20.86 5.77
CA GLU A 139 6.96 -22.00 6.66
C GLU A 139 6.95 -23.32 5.87
N PRO A 140 7.40 -24.42 6.46
CA PRO A 140 7.94 -24.58 7.82
C PRO A 140 9.40 -24.11 7.96
N PHE A 141 10.11 -23.88 6.87
CA PHE A 141 11.49 -23.38 6.82
C PHE A 141 11.72 -22.61 5.52
N TRP A 142 12.74 -21.77 5.51
CA TRP A 142 13.16 -21.07 4.29
C TRP A 142 14.05 -22.01 3.45
N PRO A 143 13.65 -22.40 2.23
CA PRO A 143 14.42 -23.32 1.41
C PRO A 143 15.72 -22.68 0.92
N GLU A 144 16.80 -23.44 0.93
CA GLU A 144 18.11 -22.98 0.44
C GLU A 144 18.04 -22.59 -1.04
N GLY A 145 18.74 -21.54 -1.44
CA GLY A 145 18.77 -21.07 -2.81
C GLY A 145 17.49 -20.38 -3.26
N THR A 146 16.58 -20.05 -2.33
CA THR A 146 15.36 -19.30 -2.67
C THR A 146 15.41 -17.87 -2.18
N GLU A 147 14.72 -17.00 -2.90
CA GLU A 147 14.59 -15.58 -2.60
C GLU A 147 13.16 -15.09 -2.78
N VAL A 148 12.77 -14.08 -2.02
CA VAL A 148 11.52 -13.37 -2.23
C VAL A 148 11.75 -12.16 -3.11
N ARG A 149 10.99 -12.10 -4.19
CA ARG A 149 10.94 -10.96 -5.12
C ARG A 149 9.52 -10.76 -5.63
N PHE A 150 9.28 -9.75 -6.48
CA PHE A 150 7.96 -9.59 -7.09
C PHE A 150 7.53 -10.86 -7.83
N MET A 151 6.26 -11.23 -7.62
CA MET A 151 5.65 -12.31 -8.37
C MET A 151 5.68 -12.04 -9.87
N GLY A 152 5.40 -10.80 -10.28
CA GLY A 152 5.32 -10.43 -11.69
C GLY A 152 4.25 -11.20 -12.45
N TYR A 153 4.12 -10.92 -13.73
CA TYR A 153 3.18 -11.65 -14.58
C TYR A 153 3.63 -13.09 -14.87
N GLU A 154 4.94 -13.33 -14.82
CA GLU A 154 5.50 -14.67 -14.98
C GLU A 154 5.11 -15.58 -13.82
N GLY A 155 5.26 -15.11 -12.57
CA GLY A 155 4.84 -15.85 -11.39
C GLY A 155 3.34 -16.13 -11.38
N LEU A 156 2.53 -15.15 -11.79
CA LEU A 156 1.09 -15.35 -11.93
C LEU A 156 0.76 -16.49 -12.92
N ARG A 157 1.45 -16.54 -14.05
CA ARG A 157 1.28 -17.60 -15.05
C ARG A 157 1.68 -18.96 -14.50
N GLN A 158 2.80 -19.05 -13.77
CA GLN A 158 3.25 -20.28 -13.16
C GLN A 158 2.25 -20.76 -12.09
N MET A 159 1.71 -19.87 -11.25
CA MET A 159 0.67 -20.22 -10.27
C MET A 159 -0.61 -20.74 -10.93
N GLU A 160 -1.07 -20.08 -11.97
CA GLU A 160 -2.25 -20.55 -12.73
C GLU A 160 -2.05 -21.97 -13.27
N THR A 161 -0.83 -22.30 -13.71
CA THR A 161 -0.47 -23.63 -14.22
C THR A 161 -0.41 -24.68 -13.10
N MET A 162 -0.03 -24.27 -11.88
CA MET A 162 0.00 -25.15 -10.71
C MET A 162 -1.41 -25.42 -10.14
N GLY A 163 -2.44 -24.72 -10.63
CA GLY A 163 -3.82 -24.86 -10.13
C GLY A 163 -4.06 -24.09 -8.82
N ASP A 164 -3.08 -23.33 -8.37
CA ASP A 164 -3.19 -22.50 -7.17
C ASP A 164 -3.93 -21.20 -7.48
N ARG A 165 -4.98 -20.95 -6.71
CA ARG A 165 -5.68 -19.67 -6.75
C ARG A 165 -5.15 -18.76 -5.66
N ILE A 166 -4.57 -17.63 -6.04
CA ILE A 166 -4.07 -16.63 -5.09
C ILE A 166 -5.18 -16.08 -4.19
N LEU A 167 -6.51 -16.21 -4.54
CA LEU A 167 -7.46 -15.25 -4.03
C LEU A 167 -8.82 -15.73 -3.59
N PRO A 168 -9.25 -15.12 -2.43
CA PRO A 168 -10.66 -14.80 -2.20
C PRO A 168 -11.09 -13.44 -2.82
N ASP A 169 -10.18 -12.52 -3.17
CA ASP A 169 -10.53 -11.20 -3.72
C ASP A 169 -10.54 -11.21 -5.26
N SER A 170 -11.70 -11.58 -5.82
CA SER A 170 -11.93 -11.59 -7.27
C SER A 170 -11.93 -10.17 -7.90
N THR A 171 -11.84 -9.11 -7.09
CA THR A 171 -11.90 -7.72 -7.54
C THR A 171 -10.53 -7.07 -7.72
N ALA A 172 -9.46 -7.73 -7.24
CA ALA A 172 -8.11 -7.18 -7.34
C ALA A 172 -7.63 -7.12 -8.79
N PRO A 173 -7.17 -5.98 -9.27
CA PRO A 173 -6.54 -5.89 -10.58
C PRO A 173 -5.36 -6.85 -10.72
N ARG A 174 -5.17 -7.47 -11.88
CA ARG A 174 -4.04 -8.39 -12.14
C ARG A 174 -2.68 -7.74 -11.83
N ALA A 175 -2.56 -6.43 -12.00
CA ALA A 175 -1.36 -5.68 -11.64
C ALA A 175 -1.07 -5.66 -10.13
N VAL A 176 -2.09 -5.73 -9.27
CA VAL A 176 -1.93 -5.87 -7.82
C VAL A 176 -1.27 -7.20 -7.49
N LEU A 177 -1.75 -8.27 -8.11
CA LEU A 177 -1.23 -9.62 -7.91
C LEU A 177 0.23 -9.73 -8.35
N ALA A 178 0.57 -9.09 -9.48
CA ALA A 178 1.94 -9.04 -9.97
C ALA A 178 2.89 -8.28 -9.03
N ALA A 179 2.37 -7.39 -8.19
CA ALA A 179 3.14 -6.63 -7.22
C ALA A 179 3.20 -7.27 -5.82
N LEU A 180 2.72 -8.50 -5.67
CA LEU A 180 2.85 -9.30 -4.45
C LEU A 180 4.23 -9.98 -4.36
N PRO A 181 4.67 -10.35 -3.15
CA PRO A 181 5.86 -11.17 -2.99
C PRO A 181 5.63 -12.57 -3.55
N GLY A 182 6.62 -13.14 -4.20
CA GLY A 182 6.68 -14.54 -4.59
C GLY A 182 8.00 -15.15 -4.13
N LEU A 183 8.00 -16.39 -3.69
CA LEU A 183 9.20 -17.14 -3.36
C LEU A 183 9.71 -17.85 -4.62
N TRP A 184 10.96 -17.61 -4.97
CA TRP A 184 11.55 -18.05 -6.20
C TRP A 184 12.82 -18.87 -5.96
N ASN A 185 13.01 -19.89 -6.77
CA ASN A 185 14.30 -20.52 -6.98
C ASN A 185 14.70 -20.24 -8.43
N GLU A 186 15.70 -19.41 -8.65
CA GLU A 186 16.07 -18.86 -9.95
C GLU A 186 14.85 -18.30 -10.73
N ASN A 187 14.38 -19.00 -11.78
CA ASN A 187 13.23 -18.61 -12.59
C ASN A 187 11.96 -19.40 -12.31
N LYS A 188 11.99 -20.32 -11.32
CA LYS A 188 10.86 -21.14 -10.94
C LYS A 188 10.19 -20.56 -9.70
N LEU A 189 8.89 -20.31 -9.78
CA LEU A 189 8.10 -19.92 -8.62
C LEU A 189 7.91 -21.16 -7.72
N VAL A 190 8.33 -21.05 -6.47
CA VAL A 190 8.18 -22.11 -5.45
C VAL A 190 6.88 -21.94 -4.69
N ALA A 191 6.55 -20.70 -4.30
CA ALA A 191 5.30 -20.40 -3.61
C ALA A 191 4.85 -18.96 -3.88
N GLY A 192 3.54 -18.76 -3.99
CA GLY A 192 2.90 -17.45 -3.90
C GLY A 192 2.47 -17.13 -2.47
N PRO A 193 1.96 -15.90 -2.22
CA PRO A 193 1.57 -15.48 -0.88
C PRO A 193 0.31 -16.23 -0.41
N CYS A 194 0.43 -16.93 0.72
CA CYS A 194 -0.70 -17.55 1.43
C CYS A 194 -1.41 -16.49 2.28
N ILE A 195 -2.33 -15.74 1.69
CA ILE A 195 -2.96 -14.61 2.40
C ILE A 195 -4.18 -15.05 3.21
N GLN A 196 -4.86 -16.14 2.82
CA GLN A 196 -6.01 -16.69 3.55
C GLN A 196 -6.30 -18.18 3.25
N THR A 197 -5.47 -18.89 2.48
CA THR A 197 -5.71 -20.28 2.14
C THR A 197 -4.71 -21.20 2.80
N LYS A 198 -5.20 -22.37 3.24
CA LYS A 198 -4.39 -23.47 3.75
C LYS A 198 -3.74 -24.29 2.62
N SER A 199 -3.68 -23.75 1.41
CA SER A 199 -3.04 -24.47 0.31
C SER A 199 -1.53 -24.31 0.43
N PRO A 200 -0.80 -25.35 0.84
CA PRO A 200 0.65 -25.31 0.79
C PRO A 200 1.07 -25.18 -0.68
N GLY A 201 2.12 -24.42 -0.94
CA GLY A 201 2.81 -24.42 -2.23
C GLY A 201 3.42 -25.79 -2.53
N VAL A 202 4.28 -25.87 -3.53
CA VAL A 202 5.02 -27.08 -3.86
C VAL A 202 5.72 -27.60 -2.60
N ASP A 203 5.59 -28.88 -2.28
CA ASP A 203 6.20 -29.54 -1.11
C ASP A 203 5.78 -29.00 0.27
N GLY A 204 4.59 -28.41 0.39
CA GLY A 204 4.07 -27.90 1.66
C GLY A 204 4.66 -26.58 2.12
N ILE A 205 5.40 -25.88 1.27
CA ILE A 205 5.99 -24.57 1.55
C ILE A 205 4.93 -23.48 1.43
N CYS A 206 4.81 -22.63 2.45
CA CYS A 206 3.88 -21.51 2.48
C CYS A 206 4.62 -20.19 2.66
N LEU A 207 4.48 -19.28 1.70
CA LEU A 207 4.93 -17.90 1.82
C LEU A 207 3.85 -17.06 2.52
N LYS A 208 4.08 -16.70 3.77
CA LYS A 208 3.21 -15.77 4.51
C LYS A 208 3.66 -14.35 4.25
N ALA A 209 2.72 -13.51 3.84
CA ALA A 209 2.96 -12.10 3.58
C ALA A 209 1.86 -11.27 4.25
N HIS A 210 2.21 -10.57 5.33
CA HIS A 210 1.31 -9.69 6.04
C HIS A 210 1.53 -8.26 5.61
N PHE A 211 0.50 -7.61 5.10
CA PHE A 211 0.57 -6.21 4.73
C PHE A 211 0.71 -5.34 5.98
N HIS A 212 1.86 -4.68 6.09
CA HIS A 212 2.22 -3.81 7.20
C HIS A 212 2.89 -2.54 6.63
N PRO A 213 2.10 -1.53 6.24
CA PRO A 213 2.62 -0.32 5.63
C PRO A 213 3.51 0.47 6.60
N PRO A 214 4.42 1.32 6.08
CA PRO A 214 5.37 2.07 6.90
C PRO A 214 4.70 3.07 7.86
N ARG A 215 3.46 3.48 7.56
CA ARG A 215 2.61 4.27 8.47
C ARG A 215 1.16 3.83 8.33
N PRO A 216 0.43 3.70 9.45
CA PRO A 216 -1.00 3.43 9.40
C PRO A 216 -1.73 4.59 8.72
N ILE A 217 -2.78 4.26 7.97
CA ILE A 217 -3.61 5.28 7.30
C ILE A 217 -4.49 6.00 8.31
N THR A 218 -4.93 5.27 9.33
CA THR A 218 -5.63 5.81 10.49
C THR A 218 -4.71 5.80 11.71
N PRO A 219 -4.78 6.78 12.61
CA PRO A 219 -4.11 6.70 13.90
C PRO A 219 -4.64 5.49 14.67
N CYS A 220 -3.72 4.77 15.34
CA CYS A 220 -4.05 3.69 16.27
C CYS A 220 -4.76 4.23 17.51
#